data_4bcb0d862b74d7303b55c714c610810d
#
_entry.id   4bcb0d862b74d7303b55c714c610810d
#
_cell.length_a   1.000
_cell.length_b   1.000
_cell.length_c   1.000
_cell.angle_alpha   90.00
_cell.angle_beta   90.00
_cell.angle_gamma   90.00
#
_symmetry.space_group_name_H-M   'P 1'
#
loop_
_entity.id
_entity.type
_entity.pdbx_description
1 polymer ?
#
loop_
_entity_poly.entity_id
_entity_poly.type
_entity_poly.pdbx_seq_one_letter_code
_entity_poly.pdbx_strand_id
1 'polypeptide(L)'
;MLEALSTRLGAIFDRLSNRGRLTETDVAEVLREVRIALLEADVNLAVAKDFVNAIKERAVGADVLTSLTPGQSVIKIVHDELVELLGGAEARLQFSDSPPTVYMMVGLQGSGKTTHTGKLALRLKEQGRRTMLVAADVYRPAAIEQLKTLGRQIDLPVFDQGTGDPVKIARDGVAEAKRLGIPTVIIDTAGRLQIDEKLMNELEAIKKAVN
;
A
#
# COMPACT_ATOMS: atom_id res chain seq x y z
N MET A 1 -4.93 -14.10 3.35
CA MET A 1 -5.81 -12.95 3.04
C MET A 1 -6.01 -12.79 1.52
N LEU A 2 -4.97 -12.51 0.73
CA LEU A 2 -5.10 -12.38 -0.75
C LEU A 2 -5.61 -13.63 -1.45
N GLU A 3 -5.22 -14.83 -1.02
CA GLU A 3 -5.73 -16.10 -1.58
C GLU A 3 -7.24 -16.27 -1.37
N ALA A 4 -7.75 -15.91 -0.19
CA ALA A 4 -9.18 -15.98 0.10
C ALA A 4 -9.98 -14.99 -0.77
N LEU A 5 -9.48 -13.76 -0.94
CA LEU A 5 -10.07 -12.77 -1.84
C LEU A 5 -10.05 -13.25 -3.29
N SER A 6 -8.90 -13.75 -3.76
CA SER A 6 -8.76 -14.30 -5.12
C SER A 6 -9.72 -15.46 -5.39
N THR A 7 -9.84 -16.40 -4.44
CA THR A 7 -10.76 -17.53 -4.55
C THR A 7 -12.22 -17.07 -4.61
N ARG A 8 -12.60 -16.10 -3.78
CA ARG A 8 -13.96 -15.55 -3.78
C ARG A 8 -14.30 -14.81 -5.06
N LEU A 9 -13.42 -13.91 -5.50
CA LEU A 9 -13.60 -13.20 -6.75
C LEU A 9 -13.66 -14.17 -7.93
N GLY A 10 -12.80 -15.20 -7.95
CA GLY A 10 -12.85 -16.27 -8.95
C GLY A 10 -14.21 -16.96 -9.01
N ALA A 11 -14.75 -17.38 -7.87
CA ALA A 11 -16.07 -18.03 -7.82
C ALA A 11 -17.22 -17.11 -8.27
N ILE A 12 -17.14 -15.80 -7.99
CA ILE A 12 -18.10 -14.80 -8.47
C ILE A 12 -18.00 -14.69 -10.00
N PHE A 13 -16.79 -14.60 -10.53
CA PHE A 13 -16.55 -14.43 -11.96
C PHE A 13 -16.90 -15.67 -12.79
N ASP A 14 -16.64 -16.87 -12.27
CA ASP A 14 -17.02 -18.11 -12.92
C ASP A 14 -18.55 -18.22 -13.09
N ARG A 15 -19.31 -17.79 -12.09
CA ARG A 15 -20.79 -17.74 -12.20
C ARG A 15 -21.26 -16.69 -13.19
N LEU A 16 -20.57 -15.55 -13.26
CA LEU A 16 -20.91 -14.46 -14.17
C LEU A 16 -20.60 -14.80 -15.62
N SER A 17 -19.43 -15.42 -15.89
CA SER A 17 -19.00 -15.79 -17.25
C SER A 17 -19.92 -16.82 -17.93
N ASN A 18 -20.61 -17.62 -17.14
CA ASN A 18 -21.55 -18.64 -17.65
C ASN A 18 -22.96 -18.09 -17.94
N ARG A 19 -23.25 -16.80 -17.66
CA ARG A 19 -24.54 -16.16 -17.98
C ARG A 19 -24.53 -15.56 -19.38
N GLY A 20 -25.40 -16.04 -20.23
CA GLY A 20 -25.50 -15.58 -21.63
C GLY A 20 -26.14 -14.20 -21.80
N ARG A 21 -26.90 -13.71 -20.80
CA ARG A 21 -27.47 -12.36 -20.72
C ARG A 21 -27.33 -11.83 -19.29
N LEU A 22 -27.09 -10.55 -19.17
CA LEU A 22 -27.06 -9.85 -17.89
C LEU A 22 -28.07 -8.73 -17.88
N THR A 23 -28.74 -8.58 -16.73
CA THR A 23 -29.58 -7.43 -16.41
C THR A 23 -28.82 -6.52 -15.44
N GLU A 24 -29.28 -5.27 -15.29
CA GLU A 24 -28.76 -4.36 -14.27
C GLU A 24 -28.85 -4.96 -12.85
N THR A 25 -29.91 -5.74 -12.59
CA THR A 25 -30.08 -6.42 -11.30
C THR A 25 -29.00 -7.48 -11.08
N ASP A 26 -28.67 -8.27 -12.11
CA ASP A 26 -27.58 -9.27 -12.02
C ASP A 26 -26.24 -8.61 -11.74
N VAL A 27 -25.94 -7.48 -12.41
CA VAL A 27 -24.73 -6.72 -12.16
C VAL A 27 -24.70 -6.18 -10.73
N ALA A 28 -25.83 -5.64 -10.23
CA ALA A 28 -25.92 -5.13 -8.87
C ALA A 28 -25.70 -6.21 -7.81
N GLU A 29 -26.23 -7.43 -8.02
CA GLU A 29 -25.99 -8.58 -7.14
C GLU A 29 -24.52 -8.97 -7.10
N VAL A 30 -23.88 -9.10 -8.26
CA VAL A 30 -22.46 -9.42 -8.37
C VAL A 30 -21.60 -8.37 -7.69
N LEU A 31 -21.88 -7.09 -7.89
CA LEU A 31 -21.12 -6.01 -7.27
C LEU A 31 -21.30 -5.96 -5.75
N ARG A 32 -22.47 -6.37 -5.25
CA ARG A 32 -22.68 -6.56 -3.81
C ARG A 32 -21.77 -7.65 -3.24
N GLU A 33 -21.66 -8.79 -3.92
CA GLU A 33 -20.78 -9.88 -3.51
C GLU A 33 -19.28 -9.47 -3.57
N VAL A 34 -18.88 -8.77 -4.63
CA VAL A 34 -17.53 -8.21 -4.77
C VAL A 34 -17.22 -7.27 -3.60
N ARG A 35 -18.16 -6.39 -3.24
CA ARG A 35 -18.00 -5.50 -2.08
C ARG A 35 -17.81 -6.27 -0.78
N ILE A 36 -18.62 -7.32 -0.55
CA ILE A 36 -18.49 -8.16 0.65
C ILE A 36 -17.12 -8.83 0.68
N ALA A 37 -16.65 -9.40 -0.44
CA ALA A 37 -15.35 -10.03 -0.54
C ALA A 37 -14.19 -9.06 -0.22
N LEU A 38 -14.29 -7.82 -0.68
CA LEU A 38 -13.32 -6.77 -0.37
C LEU A 38 -13.32 -6.41 1.13
N LEU A 39 -14.50 -6.25 1.73
CA LEU A 39 -14.61 -5.93 3.16
C LEU A 39 -14.09 -7.07 4.05
N GLU A 40 -14.33 -8.33 3.69
CA GLU A 40 -13.79 -9.49 4.40
C GLU A 40 -12.27 -9.63 4.22
N ALA A 41 -11.71 -9.03 3.17
CA ALA A 41 -10.26 -8.90 2.97
C ALA A 41 -9.68 -7.63 3.62
N ASP A 42 -10.40 -7.03 4.59
CA ASP A 42 -9.99 -5.83 5.33
C ASP A 42 -9.76 -4.58 4.46
N VAL A 43 -10.37 -4.51 3.28
CA VAL A 43 -10.35 -3.27 2.48
C VAL A 43 -11.20 -2.19 3.16
N ASN A 44 -10.70 -0.96 3.20
CA ASN A 44 -11.42 0.17 3.77
C ASN A 44 -12.81 0.35 3.12
N LEU A 45 -13.82 0.62 3.94
CA LEU A 45 -15.23 0.73 3.49
C LEU A 45 -15.44 1.80 2.41
N ALA A 46 -14.78 2.96 2.53
CA ALA A 46 -14.89 4.03 1.54
C ALA A 46 -14.29 3.57 0.20
N VAL A 47 -13.10 2.98 0.22
CA VAL A 47 -12.42 2.45 -0.96
C VAL A 47 -13.26 1.36 -1.64
N ALA A 48 -13.79 0.40 -0.88
CA ALA A 48 -14.65 -0.66 -1.43
C ALA A 48 -15.95 -0.09 -2.04
N LYS A 49 -16.52 0.98 -1.46
CA LYS A 49 -17.71 1.66 -1.98
C LYS A 49 -17.40 2.39 -3.29
N ASP A 50 -16.33 3.15 -3.32
CA ASP A 50 -15.94 3.95 -4.51
C ASP A 50 -15.59 3.02 -5.68
N PHE A 51 -14.86 1.94 -5.42
CA PHE A 51 -14.56 0.88 -6.38
C PHE A 51 -15.82 0.27 -7.00
N VAL A 52 -16.79 -0.13 -6.17
CA VAL A 52 -18.04 -0.72 -6.66
C VAL A 52 -18.87 0.27 -7.46
N ASN A 53 -18.89 1.54 -7.06
CA ASN A 53 -19.60 2.59 -7.80
C ASN A 53 -18.98 2.83 -9.17
N ALA A 54 -17.65 2.92 -9.28
CA ALA A 54 -16.95 3.09 -10.55
C ALA A 54 -17.25 1.93 -11.52
N ILE A 55 -17.24 0.68 -11.02
CA ILE A 55 -17.60 -0.47 -11.85
C ILE A 55 -19.07 -0.39 -12.28
N LYS A 56 -19.99 -0.03 -11.37
CA LYS A 56 -21.41 0.03 -11.67
C LYS A 56 -21.69 1.01 -12.81
N GLU A 57 -21.11 2.20 -12.80
CA GLU A 57 -21.27 3.22 -13.85
C GLU A 57 -20.85 2.68 -15.23
N ARG A 58 -19.78 1.90 -15.29
CA ARG A 58 -19.25 1.31 -16.53
C ARG A 58 -19.99 0.05 -16.95
N ALA A 59 -20.42 -0.79 -15.99
CA ALA A 59 -21.03 -2.11 -16.26
C ALA A 59 -22.51 -2.05 -16.66
N VAL A 60 -23.23 -0.97 -16.30
CA VAL A 60 -24.67 -0.79 -16.60
C VAL A 60 -24.86 -0.14 -17.98
N GLY A 61 -23.79 0.23 -18.68
CA GLY A 61 -23.89 0.78 -20.04
C GLY A 61 -24.53 -0.21 -21.02
N ALA A 62 -25.39 0.30 -21.92
CA ALA A 62 -26.11 -0.51 -22.91
C ALA A 62 -25.16 -1.40 -23.74
N ASP A 63 -23.98 -0.91 -24.07
CA ASP A 63 -22.96 -1.62 -24.85
C ASP A 63 -22.44 -2.89 -24.13
N VAL A 64 -22.40 -2.87 -22.81
CA VAL A 64 -21.96 -4.00 -21.99
C VAL A 64 -23.08 -5.05 -21.89
N LEU A 65 -24.29 -4.63 -21.54
CA LEU A 65 -25.42 -5.51 -21.32
C LEU A 65 -25.89 -6.20 -22.61
N THR A 66 -25.73 -5.56 -23.76
CA THR A 66 -26.10 -6.07 -25.07
C THR A 66 -24.97 -6.77 -25.83
N SER A 67 -23.76 -6.81 -25.24
CA SER A 67 -22.61 -7.52 -25.85
C SER A 67 -22.86 -9.03 -25.98
N LEU A 68 -22.14 -9.69 -26.89
CA LEU A 68 -22.18 -11.15 -27.04
C LEU A 68 -21.64 -11.91 -25.81
N THR A 69 -20.82 -11.24 -25.00
CA THR A 69 -20.19 -11.79 -23.79
C THR A 69 -20.27 -10.82 -22.62
N PRO A 70 -21.48 -10.48 -22.14
CA PRO A 70 -21.65 -9.44 -21.12
C PRO A 70 -20.95 -9.78 -19.81
N GLY A 71 -20.94 -11.06 -19.40
CA GLY A 71 -20.22 -11.51 -18.22
C GLY A 71 -18.71 -11.23 -18.29
N GLN A 72 -18.09 -11.54 -19.42
CA GLN A 72 -16.66 -11.27 -19.64
C GLN A 72 -16.36 -9.77 -19.67
N SER A 73 -17.27 -8.97 -20.24
CA SER A 73 -17.14 -7.51 -20.25
C SER A 73 -17.14 -6.93 -18.84
N VAL A 74 -18.05 -7.40 -17.98
CA VAL A 74 -18.09 -6.97 -16.56
C VAL A 74 -16.82 -7.41 -15.82
N ILE A 75 -16.36 -8.65 -16.02
CA ILE A 75 -15.11 -9.15 -15.41
C ILE A 75 -13.91 -8.28 -15.83
N LYS A 76 -13.85 -7.91 -17.11
CA LYS A 76 -12.80 -7.02 -17.62
C LYS A 76 -12.86 -5.65 -16.94
N ILE A 77 -14.05 -5.07 -16.78
CA ILE A 77 -14.23 -3.78 -16.09
C ILE A 77 -13.74 -3.88 -14.65
N VAL A 78 -14.10 -4.96 -13.93
CA VAL A 78 -13.62 -5.18 -12.55
C VAL A 78 -12.10 -5.29 -12.51
N HIS A 79 -11.49 -6.03 -13.44
CA HIS A 79 -10.05 -6.16 -13.55
C HIS A 79 -9.38 -4.79 -13.79
N ASP A 80 -9.88 -4.02 -14.75
CA ASP A 80 -9.31 -2.72 -15.12
C ASP A 80 -9.40 -1.75 -13.94
N GLU A 81 -10.52 -1.72 -13.21
CA GLU A 81 -10.69 -0.91 -12.00
C GLU A 81 -9.77 -1.35 -10.86
N LEU A 82 -9.52 -2.68 -10.70
CA LEU A 82 -8.55 -3.18 -9.73
C LEU A 82 -7.12 -2.72 -10.07
N VAL A 83 -6.76 -2.79 -11.35
CA VAL A 83 -5.45 -2.31 -11.82
C VAL A 83 -5.30 -0.81 -11.54
N GLU A 84 -6.33 -0.02 -11.82
CA GLU A 84 -6.33 1.42 -11.56
C GLU A 84 -6.25 1.73 -10.06
N LEU A 85 -7.04 1.05 -9.24
CA LEU A 85 -7.01 1.18 -7.77
C LEU A 85 -5.63 0.87 -7.19
N LEU A 86 -4.91 -0.10 -7.76
CA LEU A 86 -3.55 -0.48 -7.36
C LEU A 86 -2.47 0.44 -7.92
N GLY A 87 -2.84 1.50 -8.66
CA GLY A 87 -1.92 2.51 -9.16
C GLY A 87 -1.61 2.42 -10.67
N GLY A 88 -2.22 1.49 -11.39
CA GLY A 88 -2.13 1.36 -12.85
C GLY A 88 -0.74 0.93 -13.32
N ALA A 89 0.04 1.87 -13.85
CA ALA A 89 1.38 1.61 -14.35
C ALA A 89 2.42 1.52 -13.22
N GLU A 90 3.60 0.98 -13.54
CA GLU A 90 4.74 0.92 -12.61
C GLU A 90 5.08 2.32 -12.07
N ALA A 91 4.96 2.51 -10.76
CA ALA A 91 5.36 3.74 -10.11
C ALA A 91 6.88 3.76 -9.90
N ARG A 92 7.56 4.73 -10.53
CA ARG A 92 8.98 4.97 -10.29
C ARG A 92 9.18 5.76 -9.00
N LEU A 93 10.31 5.53 -8.34
CA LEU A 93 10.70 6.34 -7.18
C LEU A 93 10.85 7.80 -7.61
N GLN A 94 10.15 8.67 -6.94
CA GLN A 94 10.27 10.13 -7.14
C GLN A 94 11.31 10.67 -6.16
N PHE A 95 12.17 11.55 -6.63
CA PHE A 95 13.17 12.20 -5.79
C PHE A 95 12.84 13.69 -5.67
N SER A 96 12.98 14.21 -4.46
CA SER A 96 12.74 15.63 -4.18
C SER A 96 13.88 16.48 -4.74
N ASP A 97 13.53 17.62 -5.32
CA ASP A 97 14.51 18.65 -5.71
C ASP A 97 15.17 19.32 -4.49
N SER A 98 14.54 19.21 -3.32
CA SER A 98 15.05 19.71 -2.04
C SER A 98 15.37 18.53 -1.10
N PRO A 99 16.62 18.04 -1.07
CA PRO A 99 17.00 16.92 -0.20
C PRO A 99 16.80 17.21 1.30
N PRO A 100 16.52 16.14 2.07
CA PRO A 100 16.46 14.74 1.67
C PRO A 100 15.11 14.35 1.07
N THR A 101 15.11 13.42 0.11
CA THR A 101 13.91 12.68 -0.25
C THR A 101 13.56 11.73 0.90
N VAL A 102 12.31 11.75 1.35
CA VAL A 102 11.84 10.90 2.44
C VAL A 102 10.88 9.84 1.92
N TYR A 103 11.21 8.58 2.12
CA TYR A 103 10.33 7.44 1.88
C TYR A 103 9.86 6.88 3.22
N MET A 104 8.56 6.71 3.38
CA MET A 104 7.96 6.10 4.57
C MET A 104 7.40 4.72 4.21
N MET A 105 7.91 3.67 4.87
CA MET A 105 7.46 2.30 4.66
C MET A 105 6.22 2.04 5.49
N VAL A 106 5.10 1.78 4.82
CA VAL A 106 3.80 1.57 5.47
C VAL A 106 3.19 0.23 5.06
N GLY A 107 2.34 -0.34 5.90
CA GLY A 107 1.64 -1.59 5.62
C GLY A 107 1.34 -2.41 6.87
N LEU A 108 0.70 -3.56 6.66
CA LEU A 108 0.30 -4.49 7.72
C LEU A 108 1.51 -5.06 8.48
N GLN A 109 1.26 -5.55 9.68
CA GLN A 109 2.27 -6.32 10.41
C GLN A 109 2.67 -7.57 9.60
N GLY A 110 3.96 -7.88 9.56
CA GLY A 110 4.46 -9.02 8.80
C GLY A 110 4.50 -8.85 7.27
N SER A 111 4.11 -7.69 6.73
CA SER A 111 4.15 -7.42 5.27
C SER A 111 5.56 -7.22 4.70
N GLY A 112 6.60 -7.31 5.53
CA GLY A 112 8.00 -7.24 5.10
C GLY A 112 8.56 -5.83 4.98
N LYS A 113 7.98 -4.81 5.65
CA LYS A 113 8.46 -3.41 5.61
C LYS A 113 9.95 -3.29 5.90
N THR A 114 10.41 -3.77 7.04
CA THR A 114 11.82 -3.73 7.45
C THR A 114 12.73 -4.42 6.43
N THR A 115 12.31 -5.58 5.91
CA THR A 115 13.06 -6.29 4.86
C THR A 115 13.16 -5.47 3.57
N HIS A 116 12.06 -4.86 3.14
CA HIS A 116 12.04 -4.02 1.93
C HIS A 116 12.76 -2.69 2.15
N THR A 117 12.74 -2.14 3.38
CA THR A 117 13.60 -1.01 3.76
C THR A 117 15.06 -1.31 3.45
N GLY A 118 15.57 -2.45 3.92
CA GLY A 118 16.95 -2.86 3.63
C GLY A 118 17.23 -3.08 2.14
N LYS A 119 16.33 -3.76 1.43
CA LYS A 119 16.49 -4.01 -0.03
C LYS A 119 16.46 -2.71 -0.84
N LEU A 120 15.54 -1.80 -0.52
CA LEU A 120 15.45 -0.49 -1.17
C LEU A 120 16.70 0.34 -0.91
N ALA A 121 17.16 0.37 0.34
CA ALA A 121 18.36 1.09 0.73
C ALA A 121 19.61 0.58 0.01
N LEU A 122 19.76 -0.75 -0.10
CA LEU A 122 20.86 -1.38 -0.85
C LEU A 122 20.81 -0.98 -2.33
N ARG A 123 19.64 -1.07 -2.97
CA ARG A 123 19.45 -0.67 -4.36
C ARG A 123 19.79 0.81 -4.60
N LEU A 124 19.39 1.69 -3.68
CA LEU A 124 19.73 3.12 -3.76
C LEU A 124 21.25 3.34 -3.60
N LYS A 125 21.89 2.62 -2.68
CA LYS A 125 23.36 2.66 -2.50
C LYS A 125 24.08 2.23 -3.76
N GLU A 126 23.65 1.13 -4.41
CA GLU A 126 24.22 0.65 -5.69
C GLU A 126 24.06 1.67 -6.82
N GLN A 127 23.03 2.49 -6.77
CA GLN A 127 22.82 3.64 -7.66
C GLN A 127 23.63 4.90 -7.28
N GLY A 128 24.52 4.80 -6.29
CA GLY A 128 25.34 5.90 -5.81
C GLY A 128 24.59 6.90 -4.89
N ARG A 129 23.38 6.55 -4.44
CA ARG A 129 22.58 7.42 -3.57
C ARG A 129 22.83 7.09 -2.10
N ARG A 130 23.45 8.06 -1.39
CA ARG A 130 23.62 7.97 0.05
C ARG A 130 22.25 7.97 0.72
N THR A 131 22.00 7.00 1.61
CA THR A 131 20.71 6.79 2.26
C THR A 131 20.89 6.59 3.76
N MET A 132 20.01 7.16 4.56
CA MET A 132 19.88 6.91 6.00
C MET A 132 18.60 6.15 6.28
N LEU A 133 18.66 5.16 7.17
CA LEU A 133 17.50 4.46 7.68
C LEU A 133 17.06 5.08 9.01
N VAL A 134 15.76 5.16 9.25
CA VAL A 134 15.19 5.68 10.51
C VAL A 134 14.30 4.61 11.13
N ALA A 135 14.62 4.20 12.36
CA ALA A 135 13.90 3.18 13.10
C ALA A 135 12.71 3.79 13.86
N ALA A 136 11.55 3.86 13.20
CA ALA A 136 10.31 4.37 13.79
C ALA A 136 9.30 3.27 14.19
N ASP A 137 9.65 1.97 14.11
CA ASP A 137 8.88 0.87 14.73
C ASP A 137 9.25 0.75 16.22
N VAL A 138 8.75 1.68 17.01
CA VAL A 138 9.07 1.81 18.45
C VAL A 138 8.35 0.78 19.33
N TYR A 139 7.32 0.12 18.81
CA TYR A 139 6.51 -0.85 19.54
C TYR A 139 7.16 -2.22 19.65
N ARG A 140 8.18 -2.47 18.83
CA ARG A 140 8.91 -3.73 18.79
C ARG A 140 10.43 -3.46 18.90
N PRO A 141 11.00 -3.55 20.11
CA PRO A 141 12.46 -3.33 20.29
C PRO A 141 13.32 -4.21 19.37
N ALA A 142 12.88 -5.43 19.10
CA ALA A 142 13.56 -6.33 18.16
C ALA A 142 13.59 -5.79 16.72
N ALA A 143 12.59 -4.99 16.29
CA ALA A 143 12.58 -4.39 14.95
C ALA A 143 13.64 -3.29 14.80
N ILE A 144 13.87 -2.52 15.86
CA ILE A 144 14.95 -1.52 15.91
C ILE A 144 16.31 -2.21 15.72
N GLU A 145 16.58 -3.26 16.51
CA GLU A 145 17.85 -4.01 16.40
C GLU A 145 17.98 -4.74 15.06
N GLN A 146 16.87 -5.22 14.49
CA GLN A 146 16.85 -5.80 13.15
C GLN A 146 17.26 -4.77 12.10
N LEU A 147 16.69 -3.57 12.15
CA LEU A 147 17.03 -2.49 11.20
C LEU A 147 18.49 -2.06 11.34
N LYS A 148 19.00 -1.94 12.58
CA LYS A 148 20.41 -1.64 12.86
C LYS A 148 21.34 -2.72 12.29
N THR A 149 20.96 -3.98 12.43
CA THR A 149 21.72 -5.10 11.86
C THR A 149 21.74 -5.06 10.34
N LEU A 150 20.59 -4.80 9.71
CA LEU A 150 20.51 -4.59 8.26
C LEU A 150 21.39 -3.40 7.82
N GLY A 151 21.30 -2.27 8.51
CA GLY A 151 22.12 -1.10 8.22
C GLY A 151 23.62 -1.42 8.27
N ARG A 152 24.07 -2.16 9.27
CA ARG A 152 25.48 -2.63 9.38
C ARG A 152 25.86 -3.55 8.21
N GLN A 153 25.00 -4.51 7.84
CA GLN A 153 25.26 -5.43 6.74
C GLN A 153 25.41 -4.75 5.38
N ILE A 154 24.65 -3.70 5.15
CA ILE A 154 24.69 -2.93 3.89
C ILE A 154 25.55 -1.67 4.01
N ASP A 155 26.21 -1.45 5.14
CA ASP A 155 27.04 -0.29 5.42
C ASP A 155 26.32 1.04 5.13
N LEU A 156 25.20 1.22 5.83
CA LEU A 156 24.38 2.44 5.81
C LEU A 156 24.05 2.90 7.24
N PRO A 157 24.03 4.23 7.48
CA PRO A 157 23.68 4.77 8.79
C PRO A 157 22.22 4.48 9.15
N VAL A 158 22.01 4.13 10.41
CA VAL A 158 20.67 3.98 11.00
C VAL A 158 20.52 4.98 12.14
N PHE A 159 19.48 5.79 12.05
CA PHE A 159 19.08 6.69 13.12
C PHE A 159 18.04 6.00 13.99
N ASP A 160 18.28 5.92 15.30
CA ASP A 160 17.34 5.43 16.30
C ASP A 160 17.40 6.28 17.57
N GLN A 161 16.31 6.36 18.30
CA GLN A 161 16.24 6.96 19.65
C GLN A 161 15.55 5.99 20.64
N GLY A 162 15.60 4.68 20.35
CA GLY A 162 14.95 3.66 21.16
C GLY A 162 13.43 3.69 21.05
N THR A 163 12.74 3.34 22.15
CA THR A 163 11.28 3.23 22.22
C THR A 163 10.59 4.56 22.56
N GLY A 164 10.93 5.62 21.85
CA GLY A 164 10.38 6.94 22.05
C GLY A 164 9.12 7.25 21.24
N ASP A 165 8.85 8.55 21.05
CA ASP A 165 7.78 9.02 20.17
C ASP A 165 8.19 8.86 18.69
N PRO A 166 7.48 8.03 17.90
CA PRO A 166 7.84 7.76 16.51
C PRO A 166 7.77 9.01 15.62
N VAL A 167 6.89 9.96 15.93
CA VAL A 167 6.79 11.23 15.19
C VAL A 167 8.05 12.07 15.41
N LYS A 168 8.50 12.15 16.67
CA LYS A 168 9.73 12.85 17.03
C LYS A 168 10.95 12.16 16.40
N ILE A 169 11.04 10.85 16.48
CA ILE A 169 12.14 10.05 15.90
C ILE A 169 12.23 10.27 14.39
N ALA A 170 11.12 10.23 13.69
CA ALA A 170 11.07 10.47 12.24
C ALA A 170 11.56 11.89 11.88
N ARG A 171 11.05 12.90 12.57
CA ARG A 171 11.47 14.30 12.37
C ARG A 171 12.95 14.51 12.66
N ASP A 172 13.43 14.02 13.79
CA ASP A 172 14.82 14.17 14.22
C ASP A 172 15.78 13.41 13.29
N GLY A 173 15.34 12.23 12.78
CA GLY A 173 16.08 11.47 11.77
C GLY A 173 16.23 12.22 10.43
N VAL A 174 15.16 12.86 9.97
CA VAL A 174 15.24 13.71 8.76
C VAL A 174 16.13 14.93 8.99
N ALA A 175 16.07 15.56 10.17
CA ALA A 175 16.95 16.67 10.53
C ALA A 175 18.43 16.24 10.57
N GLU A 176 18.71 15.06 11.13
CA GLU A 176 20.06 14.49 11.15
C GLU A 176 20.58 14.17 9.74
N ALA A 177 19.74 13.63 8.87
CA ALA A 177 20.11 13.40 7.47
C ALA A 177 20.46 14.71 6.75
N LYS A 178 19.69 15.79 6.98
CA LYS A 178 20.00 17.14 6.47
C LYS A 178 21.36 17.61 6.99
N ARG A 179 21.62 17.47 8.28
CA ARG A 179 22.88 17.88 8.92
C ARG A 179 24.09 17.15 8.32
N LEU A 180 23.92 15.86 7.99
CA LEU A 180 24.97 15.00 7.41
C LEU A 180 25.07 15.10 5.88
N GLY A 181 24.22 15.89 5.23
CA GLY A 181 24.15 15.98 3.77
C GLY A 181 23.76 14.66 3.10
N ILE A 182 22.92 13.86 3.76
CA ILE A 182 22.41 12.60 3.20
C ILE A 182 21.14 12.88 2.40
N PRO A 183 21.11 12.61 1.09
CA PRO A 183 20.03 13.06 0.22
C PRO A 183 18.78 12.18 0.27
N THR A 184 18.82 11.02 0.94
CA THR A 184 17.68 10.12 1.01
C THR A 184 17.50 9.52 2.40
N VAL A 185 16.27 9.48 2.87
CA VAL A 185 15.87 8.87 4.15
C VAL A 185 14.78 7.84 3.90
N ILE A 186 14.91 6.66 4.52
CA ILE A 186 13.85 5.66 4.55
C ILE A 186 13.43 5.44 5.99
N ILE A 187 12.16 5.71 6.29
CA ILE A 187 11.57 5.56 7.62
C ILE A 187 10.86 4.21 7.68
N ASP A 188 11.34 3.29 8.53
CA ASP A 188 10.69 2.01 8.81
C ASP A 188 9.69 2.19 9.95
N THR A 189 8.39 2.11 9.64
CA THR A 189 7.31 2.32 10.60
C THR A 189 6.73 1.01 11.12
N ALA A 190 6.05 1.04 12.25
CA ALA A 190 5.32 -0.09 12.78
C ALA A 190 4.24 -0.59 11.82
N GLY A 191 4.02 -1.91 11.80
CA GLY A 191 2.90 -2.51 11.07
C GLY A 191 1.58 -2.27 11.80
N ARG A 192 0.52 -1.97 11.03
CA ARG A 192 -0.79 -1.65 11.58
C ARG A 192 -1.93 -2.03 10.66
N LEU A 193 -3.10 -2.28 11.25
CA LEU A 193 -4.34 -2.46 10.53
C LEU A 193 -4.95 -1.07 10.23
N GLN A 194 -5.60 -0.92 9.08
CA GLN A 194 -6.27 0.32 8.70
C GLN A 194 -7.46 0.70 9.60
N ILE A 195 -7.97 -0.26 10.38
CA ILE A 195 -9.04 -0.05 11.37
C ILE A 195 -8.53 0.50 12.71
N ASP A 196 -7.21 0.52 12.92
CA ASP A 196 -6.60 1.10 14.11
C ASP A 196 -6.42 2.61 13.92
N GLU A 197 -7.44 3.38 14.28
CA GLU A 197 -7.46 4.83 14.11
C GLU A 197 -6.28 5.52 14.81
N LYS A 198 -5.89 5.06 16.01
CA LYS A 198 -4.78 5.65 16.75
C LYS A 198 -3.47 5.51 15.98
N LEU A 199 -3.19 4.32 15.48
CA LEU A 199 -1.97 4.05 14.72
C LEU A 199 -2.01 4.69 13.32
N MET A 200 -3.19 4.83 12.70
CA MET A 200 -3.34 5.55 11.44
C MET A 200 -3.10 7.05 11.61
N ASN A 201 -3.64 7.65 12.66
CA ASN A 201 -3.38 9.05 13.02
C ASN A 201 -1.89 9.30 13.29
N GLU A 202 -1.19 8.35 13.89
CA GLU A 202 0.26 8.43 14.09
C GLU A 202 1.02 8.46 12.75
N LEU A 203 0.62 7.63 11.76
CA LEU A 203 1.22 7.67 10.42
C LEU A 203 1.03 9.03 9.74
N GLU A 204 -0.17 9.61 9.87
CA GLU A 204 -0.44 10.95 9.35
C GLU A 204 0.41 12.00 10.05
N ALA A 205 0.58 11.88 11.38
CA ALA A 205 1.42 12.78 12.15
C ALA A 205 2.90 12.67 11.73
N ILE A 206 3.42 11.44 11.52
CA ILE A 206 4.76 11.22 10.97
C ILE A 206 4.87 11.90 9.61
N LYS A 207 3.93 11.64 8.69
CA LYS A 207 3.93 12.24 7.35
C LYS A 207 3.97 13.78 7.40
N LYS A 208 3.17 14.39 8.28
CA LYS A 208 3.13 15.86 8.46
C LYS A 208 4.42 16.40 9.06
N ALA A 209 5.09 15.64 9.92
CA ALA A 209 6.32 16.08 10.60
C ALA A 209 7.57 16.02 9.72
N VAL A 210 7.54 15.26 8.62
CA VAL A 210 8.70 15.04 7.73
C VAL A 210 8.56 15.68 6.35
N ASN A 211 7.42 16.33 6.07
CA ASN A 211 7.17 17.10 4.83
C ASN A 211 7.77 18.55 4.93
#